data_3541353d385e7a6adc315e7b16ae9147
#
_entry.id   3541353d385e7a6adc315e7b16ae9147
#
_cell.length_a   1.000
_cell.length_b   1.000
_cell.length_c   1.000
_cell.angle_alpha   90.00
_cell.angle_beta   90.00
_cell.angle_gamma   90.00
#
_symmetry.space_group_name_H-M   'P 1'
#
loop_
_entity.id
_entity.type
_entity.pdbx_description
1 polymer ?
#
loop_
_entity_poly.entity_id
_entity_poly.type
_entity_poly.pdbx_seq_one_letter_code
_entity_poly.pdbx_strand_id
1 'polypeptide(L)'
;MGLLTKPIKTLNDLFVHTLQDVYYAEQKITKALPKMISKVSDQQLQSAFLTHLAETEHHIERLEQVFQMHGEPVKAVTCPAIDGIVDEAEEIMKDASDPEVLDAAALASAQAVEHYEITRYGTLVAWARELGRNDCASVLQQNLDEEKATDQKLTQIAEARVNRVAV
;
A
#
# COMPACT_ATOMS: atom_id res chain seq x y z
N MET A 1 22.03 -18.72 6.17
CA MET A 1 23.02 -17.75 5.62
C MET A 1 22.25 -16.50 5.29
N GLY A 2 22.34 -15.47 6.15
CA GLY A 2 21.69 -14.19 5.89
C GLY A 2 22.32 -13.56 4.65
N LEU A 3 21.49 -13.19 3.67
CA LEU A 3 21.93 -12.32 2.59
C LEU A 3 22.51 -11.07 3.24
N LEU A 4 23.80 -10.80 2.98
CA LEU A 4 24.46 -9.57 3.39
C LEU A 4 23.72 -8.41 2.74
N THR A 5 22.83 -7.77 3.50
CA THR A 5 22.21 -6.53 3.07
C THR A 5 23.30 -5.48 2.95
N LYS A 6 23.36 -4.80 1.80
CA LYS A 6 24.31 -3.70 1.59
C LYS A 6 24.08 -2.66 2.69
N PRO A 7 25.13 -2.22 3.41
CA PRO A 7 24.93 -1.27 4.49
C PRO A 7 24.37 0.06 3.95
N ILE A 8 23.34 0.58 4.60
CA ILE A 8 22.76 1.88 4.29
C ILE A 8 23.68 2.97 4.86
N LYS A 9 24.32 3.76 4.00
CA LYS A 9 25.29 4.79 4.39
C LYS A 9 24.95 6.17 3.84
N THR A 10 24.11 6.25 2.82
CA THR A 10 23.75 7.48 2.13
C THR A 10 22.23 7.58 1.99
N LEU A 11 21.75 8.78 1.70
CA LEU A 11 20.33 8.98 1.36
C LEU A 11 19.92 8.17 0.13
N ASN A 12 20.84 8.00 -0.83
CA ASN A 12 20.60 7.15 -2.00
C ASN A 12 20.43 5.68 -1.61
N ASP A 13 21.27 5.15 -0.72
CA ASP A 13 21.11 3.76 -0.26
C ASP A 13 19.76 3.58 0.47
N LEU A 14 19.34 4.56 1.26
CA LEU A 14 18.06 4.55 1.97
C LEU A 14 16.86 4.66 1.01
N PHE A 15 16.96 5.51 -0.01
CA PHE A 15 15.95 5.64 -1.07
C PHE A 15 15.76 4.30 -1.80
N VAL A 16 16.85 3.67 -2.25
CA VAL A 16 16.79 2.38 -2.94
C VAL A 16 16.21 1.29 -2.04
N HIS A 17 16.63 1.23 -0.78
CA HIS A 17 16.09 0.26 0.18
C HIS A 17 14.57 0.45 0.39
N THR A 18 14.13 1.68 0.60
CA THR A 18 12.70 1.98 0.79
C THR A 18 11.89 1.73 -0.49
N LEU A 19 12.47 1.99 -1.67
CA LEU A 19 11.84 1.65 -2.94
C LEU A 19 11.63 0.13 -3.07
N GLN A 20 12.60 -0.68 -2.64
CA GLN A 20 12.50 -2.14 -2.61
C GLN A 20 11.45 -2.64 -1.61
N ASP A 21 11.33 -1.99 -0.44
CA ASP A 21 10.31 -2.29 0.57
C ASP A 21 8.91 -2.00 0.03
N VAL A 22 8.70 -0.85 -0.60
CA VAL A 22 7.39 -0.48 -1.17
C VAL A 22 7.02 -1.40 -2.33
N TYR A 23 7.98 -1.74 -3.19
CA TYR A 23 7.74 -2.70 -4.28
C TYR A 23 7.30 -4.08 -3.75
N TYR A 24 7.88 -4.54 -2.64
CA TYR A 24 7.40 -5.74 -1.94
C TYR A 24 5.99 -5.55 -1.39
N ALA A 25 5.71 -4.38 -0.78
CA ALA A 25 4.42 -4.09 -0.17
C ALA A 25 3.29 -4.14 -1.21
N GLU A 26 3.45 -3.48 -2.36
CA GLU A 26 2.48 -3.52 -3.45
C GLU A 26 2.20 -4.95 -3.94
N GLN A 27 3.25 -5.77 -4.09
CA GLN A 27 3.09 -7.19 -4.45
C GLN A 27 2.35 -8.00 -3.37
N LYS A 28 2.47 -7.64 -2.10
CA LYS A 28 1.74 -8.27 -1.00
C LYS A 28 0.27 -7.85 -1.02
N ILE A 29 0.01 -6.56 -1.25
CA ILE A 29 -1.33 -5.97 -1.30
C ILE A 29 -2.15 -6.54 -2.47
N THR A 30 -1.55 -6.69 -3.66
CA THR A 30 -2.24 -7.33 -4.82
C THR A 30 -2.69 -8.75 -4.54
N LYS A 31 -2.06 -9.45 -3.59
CA LYS A 31 -2.46 -10.80 -3.15
C LYS A 31 -3.49 -10.78 -2.02
N ALA A 32 -3.48 -9.73 -1.20
CA ALA A 32 -4.41 -9.58 -0.07
C ALA A 32 -5.78 -9.06 -0.52
N LEU A 33 -5.82 -8.05 -1.41
CA LEU A 33 -7.05 -7.42 -1.88
C LEU A 33 -8.10 -8.39 -2.44
N PRO A 34 -7.77 -9.37 -3.30
CA PRO A 34 -8.77 -10.34 -3.77
C PRO A 34 -9.43 -11.14 -2.66
N LYS A 35 -8.71 -11.45 -1.58
CA LYS A 35 -9.27 -12.15 -0.41
C LYS A 35 -10.24 -11.23 0.34
N MET A 36 -9.89 -9.95 0.51
CA MET A 36 -10.76 -8.95 1.14
C MET A 36 -12.02 -8.73 0.32
N ILE A 37 -11.90 -8.54 -1.00
CA ILE A 37 -13.02 -8.38 -1.94
C ILE A 37 -14.02 -9.54 -1.84
N SER A 38 -13.52 -10.78 -1.69
CA SER A 38 -14.38 -11.96 -1.60
C SER A 38 -15.14 -12.10 -0.29
N LYS A 39 -14.72 -11.40 0.77
CA LYS A 39 -15.30 -11.50 2.12
C LYS A 39 -16.27 -10.37 2.44
N VAL A 40 -16.04 -9.17 1.89
CA VAL A 40 -16.89 -8.00 2.18
C VAL A 40 -18.25 -8.10 1.52
N SER A 41 -19.28 -7.63 2.21
CA SER A 41 -20.65 -7.66 1.76
C SER A 41 -21.14 -6.29 1.23
N ASP A 42 -20.56 -5.19 1.67
CA ASP A 42 -20.91 -3.85 1.20
C ASP A 42 -20.44 -3.63 -0.24
N GLN A 43 -21.37 -3.33 -1.15
CA GLN A 43 -21.09 -3.18 -2.59
C GLN A 43 -20.18 -1.98 -2.90
N GLN A 44 -20.28 -0.89 -2.14
CA GLN A 44 -19.45 0.30 -2.35
C GLN A 44 -18.00 0.02 -1.91
N LEU A 45 -17.85 -0.65 -0.77
CA LEU A 45 -16.54 -1.09 -0.28
C LEU A 45 -15.91 -2.09 -1.24
N GLN A 46 -16.68 -3.08 -1.72
CA GLN A 46 -16.19 -4.04 -2.71
C GLN A 46 -15.73 -3.35 -4.00
N SER A 47 -16.50 -2.39 -4.49
CA SER A 47 -16.13 -1.60 -5.68
C SER A 47 -14.89 -0.73 -5.45
N ALA A 48 -14.73 -0.16 -4.25
CA ALA A 48 -13.54 0.60 -3.89
C ALA A 48 -12.29 -0.30 -3.90
N PHE A 49 -12.36 -1.49 -3.31
CA PHE A 49 -11.26 -2.44 -3.32
C PHE A 49 -10.91 -2.97 -4.72
N LEU A 50 -11.90 -3.18 -5.60
CA LEU A 50 -11.65 -3.55 -6.99
C LEU A 50 -10.92 -2.45 -7.76
N THR A 51 -11.31 -1.19 -7.55
CA THR A 51 -10.63 -0.03 -8.14
C THR A 51 -9.19 0.05 -7.63
N HIS A 52 -9.01 -0.05 -6.32
CA HIS A 52 -7.69 0.03 -5.70
C HIS A 52 -6.77 -1.13 -6.14
N LEU A 53 -7.30 -2.33 -6.35
CA LEU A 53 -6.50 -3.44 -6.91
C LEU A 53 -5.92 -3.09 -8.28
N ALA A 54 -6.72 -2.48 -9.16
CA ALA A 54 -6.24 -2.06 -10.48
C ALA A 54 -5.20 -0.91 -10.37
N GLU A 55 -5.39 0.01 -9.44
CA GLU A 55 -4.43 1.09 -9.14
C GLU A 55 -3.11 0.51 -8.61
N THR A 56 -3.15 -0.44 -7.68
CA THR A 56 -1.98 -1.13 -7.12
C THR A 56 -1.16 -1.86 -8.20
N GLU A 57 -1.81 -2.48 -9.19
CA GLU A 57 -1.12 -3.06 -10.34
C GLU A 57 -0.34 -1.99 -11.13
N HIS A 58 -0.93 -0.81 -11.34
CA HIS A 58 -0.24 0.32 -11.99
C HIS A 58 0.86 0.92 -11.09
N HIS A 59 0.70 0.89 -9.75
CA HIS A 59 1.75 1.31 -8.83
C HIS A 59 3.01 0.45 -8.99
N ILE A 60 2.84 -0.87 -9.14
CA ILE A 60 3.96 -1.79 -9.39
C ILE A 60 4.68 -1.42 -10.69
N GLU A 61 3.95 -1.18 -11.79
CA GLU A 61 4.54 -0.79 -13.08
C GLU A 61 5.33 0.52 -12.97
N ARG A 62 4.79 1.52 -12.27
CA ARG A 62 5.46 2.80 -12.05
C ARG A 62 6.71 2.64 -11.15
N LEU A 63 6.67 1.77 -10.14
CA LEU A 63 7.85 1.47 -9.33
C LEU A 63 8.95 0.80 -10.16
N GLU A 64 8.61 -0.13 -11.05
CA GLU A 64 9.55 -0.72 -12.00
C GLU A 64 10.19 0.33 -12.91
N GLN A 65 9.38 1.28 -13.39
CA GLN A 65 9.87 2.42 -14.15
C GLN A 65 10.86 3.27 -13.32
N VAL A 66 10.54 3.54 -12.05
CA VAL A 66 11.44 4.30 -11.15
C VAL A 66 12.76 3.57 -10.93
N PHE A 67 12.76 2.24 -10.73
CA PHE A 67 13.99 1.46 -10.65
C PHE A 67 14.85 1.64 -11.90
N GLN A 68 14.26 1.51 -13.10
CA GLN A 68 14.97 1.67 -14.37
C GLN A 68 15.51 3.10 -14.52
N MET A 69 14.71 4.12 -14.25
CA MET A 69 15.12 5.53 -14.31
C MET A 69 16.25 5.82 -13.33
N HIS A 70 16.24 5.21 -12.14
CA HIS A 70 17.27 5.39 -11.11
C HIS A 70 18.54 4.58 -11.39
N GLY A 71 18.51 3.66 -12.37
CA GLY A 71 19.64 2.81 -12.74
C GLY A 71 19.87 1.63 -11.78
N GLU A 72 18.84 1.23 -11.06
CA GLU A 72 18.86 0.12 -10.12
C GLU A 72 18.07 -1.09 -10.65
N PRO A 73 18.47 -2.32 -10.32
CA PRO A 73 17.70 -3.50 -10.70
C PRO A 73 16.37 -3.55 -9.96
N VAL A 74 15.31 -3.96 -10.67
CA VAL A 74 13.98 -4.22 -10.05
C VAL A 74 14.12 -5.37 -9.06
N LYS A 75 13.92 -5.09 -7.78
CA LYS A 75 14.10 -6.06 -6.71
C LYS A 75 13.22 -5.72 -5.51
N ALA A 76 12.49 -6.72 -5.01
CA ALA A 76 11.78 -6.65 -3.75
C ALA A 76 12.71 -7.03 -2.57
N VAL A 77 12.46 -6.40 -1.43
CA VAL A 77 13.04 -6.80 -0.13
C VAL A 77 11.90 -7.01 0.84
N THR A 78 11.92 -8.10 1.60
CA THR A 78 10.87 -8.40 2.60
C THR A 78 10.71 -7.23 3.57
N CYS A 79 9.48 -6.75 3.68
CA CYS A 79 9.10 -5.64 4.54
C CYS A 79 8.25 -6.14 5.72
N PRO A 80 8.82 -6.28 6.93
CA PRO A 80 8.07 -6.76 8.10
C PRO A 80 6.89 -5.86 8.49
N ALA A 81 6.94 -4.59 8.13
CA ALA A 81 5.86 -3.66 8.46
C ALA A 81 4.57 -4.01 7.71
N ILE A 82 4.64 -4.15 6.37
CA ILE A 82 3.45 -4.51 5.59
C ILE A 82 3.01 -5.95 5.88
N ASP A 83 3.94 -6.88 6.12
CA ASP A 83 3.60 -8.23 6.53
C ASP A 83 2.78 -8.20 7.81
N GLY A 84 3.20 -7.45 8.84
CA GLY A 84 2.48 -7.32 10.09
C GLY A 84 1.09 -6.68 9.94
N ILE A 85 0.95 -5.64 9.11
CA ILE A 85 -0.35 -5.00 8.86
C ILE A 85 -1.32 -5.96 8.17
N VAL A 86 -0.84 -6.71 7.16
CA VAL A 86 -1.66 -7.67 6.43
C VAL A 86 -2.02 -8.87 7.30
N ASP A 87 -1.10 -9.37 8.10
CA ASP A 87 -1.35 -10.48 9.02
C ASP A 87 -2.40 -10.09 10.09
N GLU A 88 -2.30 -8.89 10.67
CA GLU A 88 -3.31 -8.36 11.60
C GLU A 88 -4.68 -8.23 10.92
N ALA A 89 -4.73 -7.73 9.70
CA ALA A 89 -5.96 -7.65 8.92
C ALA A 89 -6.62 -9.02 8.72
N GLU A 90 -5.84 -10.04 8.36
CA GLU A 90 -6.33 -11.41 8.19
C GLU A 90 -6.87 -12.01 9.50
N GLU A 91 -6.22 -11.73 10.65
CA GLU A 91 -6.66 -12.18 11.96
C GLU A 91 -7.99 -11.52 12.38
N ILE A 92 -8.08 -10.20 12.30
CA ILE A 92 -9.31 -9.46 12.67
C ILE A 92 -10.48 -9.88 11.79
N MET A 93 -10.28 -9.98 10.47
CA MET A 93 -11.33 -10.41 9.54
C MET A 93 -11.75 -11.88 9.71
N LYS A 94 -10.90 -12.71 10.32
CA LYS A 94 -11.23 -14.09 10.65
C LYS A 94 -12.11 -14.17 11.90
N ASP A 95 -11.87 -13.28 12.87
CA ASP A 95 -12.58 -13.25 14.15
C ASP A 95 -13.92 -12.50 14.06
N ALA A 96 -14.10 -11.61 13.06
CA ALA A 96 -15.36 -10.94 12.79
C ALA A 96 -16.38 -11.93 12.22
N SER A 97 -17.39 -12.29 13.00
CA SER A 97 -18.43 -13.27 12.61
C SER A 97 -19.65 -12.62 11.96
N ASP A 98 -19.93 -11.37 12.27
CA ASP A 98 -21.01 -10.59 11.67
C ASP A 98 -20.55 -9.92 10.37
N PRO A 99 -21.31 -10.03 9.26
CA PRO A 99 -20.89 -9.47 7.97
C PRO A 99 -20.67 -7.95 7.98
N GLU A 100 -21.49 -7.20 8.71
CA GLU A 100 -21.39 -5.74 8.78
C GLU A 100 -20.18 -5.32 9.63
N VAL A 101 -19.88 -6.06 10.70
CA VAL A 101 -18.68 -5.87 11.50
C VAL A 101 -17.44 -6.26 10.70
N LEU A 102 -17.51 -7.32 9.88
CA LEU A 102 -16.42 -7.71 8.98
C LEU A 102 -16.12 -6.63 7.94
N ASP A 103 -17.16 -6.00 7.36
CA ASP A 103 -16.98 -4.88 6.43
C ASP A 103 -16.25 -3.70 7.10
N ALA A 104 -16.63 -3.35 8.33
CA ALA A 104 -15.96 -2.29 9.09
C ALA A 104 -14.50 -2.66 9.42
N ALA A 105 -14.23 -3.91 9.78
CA ALA A 105 -12.88 -4.42 10.05
C ALA A 105 -12.00 -4.39 8.79
N ALA A 106 -12.54 -4.86 7.65
CA ALA A 106 -11.84 -4.84 6.38
C ALA A 106 -11.50 -3.41 5.93
N LEU A 107 -12.45 -2.48 6.06
CA LEU A 107 -12.25 -1.08 5.73
C LEU A 107 -11.16 -0.44 6.61
N ALA A 108 -11.22 -0.64 7.92
CA ALA A 108 -10.21 -0.10 8.85
C ALA A 108 -8.81 -0.68 8.57
N SER A 109 -8.72 -1.97 8.25
CA SER A 109 -7.47 -2.62 7.89
C SER A 109 -6.90 -2.08 6.57
N ALA A 110 -7.75 -1.82 5.57
CA ALA A 110 -7.33 -1.18 4.33
C ALA A 110 -6.76 0.22 4.60
N GLN A 111 -7.43 1.04 5.42
CA GLN A 111 -6.89 2.37 5.76
C GLN A 111 -5.54 2.30 6.49
N ALA A 112 -5.27 1.28 7.27
CA ALA A 112 -3.94 1.09 7.88
C ALA A 112 -2.86 0.84 6.79
N VAL A 113 -3.19 0.10 5.73
CA VAL A 113 -2.34 -0.09 4.55
C VAL A 113 -2.13 1.25 3.83
N GLU A 114 -3.22 1.98 3.51
CA GLU A 114 -3.13 3.29 2.84
C GLU A 114 -2.20 4.26 3.59
N HIS A 115 -2.34 4.38 4.91
CA HIS A 115 -1.50 5.27 5.71
C HIS A 115 -0.03 4.84 5.74
N TYR A 116 0.25 3.53 5.71
CA TYR A 116 1.61 3.04 5.53
C TYR A 116 2.16 3.50 4.16
N GLU A 117 1.41 3.30 3.08
CA GLU A 117 1.85 3.64 1.72
C GLU A 117 1.97 5.14 1.51
N ILE A 118 1.03 5.95 1.98
CA ILE A 118 1.10 7.42 1.97
C ILE A 118 2.39 7.91 2.64
N THR A 119 2.76 7.33 3.79
CA THR A 119 4.01 7.67 4.48
C THR A 119 5.22 7.29 3.63
N ARG A 120 5.24 6.10 3.05
CA ARG A 120 6.37 5.60 2.25
C ARG A 120 6.54 6.37 0.95
N TYR A 121 5.47 6.55 0.18
CA TYR A 121 5.51 7.33 -1.06
C TYR A 121 5.85 8.80 -0.81
N GLY A 122 5.28 9.43 0.22
CA GLY A 122 5.63 10.80 0.59
C GLY A 122 7.12 10.96 0.90
N THR A 123 7.69 9.99 1.62
CA THR A 123 9.12 9.95 1.93
C THR A 123 9.97 9.76 0.66
N LEU A 124 9.60 8.80 -0.21
CA LEU A 124 10.31 8.55 -1.47
C LEU A 124 10.29 9.77 -2.39
N VAL A 125 9.16 10.45 -2.52
CA VAL A 125 9.04 11.69 -3.30
C VAL A 125 9.99 12.77 -2.78
N ALA A 126 10.01 12.98 -1.46
CA ALA A 126 10.90 13.97 -0.83
C ALA A 126 12.37 13.64 -1.07
N TRP A 127 12.78 12.40 -0.85
CA TRP A 127 14.16 11.96 -1.05
C TRP A 127 14.59 11.96 -2.53
N ALA A 128 13.69 11.60 -3.45
CA ALA A 128 13.98 11.71 -4.88
C ALA A 128 14.30 13.16 -5.28
N ARG A 129 13.56 14.14 -4.75
CA ARG A 129 13.84 15.57 -4.99
C ARG A 129 15.19 15.99 -4.42
N GLU A 130 15.53 15.61 -3.19
CA GLU A 130 16.83 15.88 -2.57
C GLU A 130 18.00 15.26 -3.35
N LEU A 131 17.78 14.10 -3.97
CA LEU A 131 18.75 13.43 -4.83
C LEU A 131 18.82 14.02 -6.27
N GLY A 132 18.05 15.08 -6.55
CA GLY A 132 17.98 15.69 -7.88
C GLY A 132 17.21 14.85 -8.91
N ARG A 133 16.47 13.81 -8.47
CA ARG A 133 15.69 12.90 -9.31
C ARG A 133 14.23 13.34 -9.38
N ASN A 134 14.01 14.54 -9.91
CA ASN A 134 12.66 15.08 -10.10
C ASN A 134 11.80 14.25 -11.07
N ASP A 135 12.43 13.55 -12.00
CA ASP A 135 11.81 12.56 -12.86
C ASP A 135 11.17 11.40 -12.08
N CYS A 136 11.93 10.76 -11.20
CA CYS A 136 11.44 9.72 -10.29
C CYS A 136 10.37 10.27 -9.32
N ALA A 137 10.59 11.46 -8.77
CA ALA A 137 9.64 12.12 -7.86
C ALA A 137 8.27 12.32 -8.52
N SER A 138 8.23 12.70 -9.80
CA SER A 138 6.98 12.92 -10.54
C SER A 138 6.20 11.62 -10.77
N VAL A 139 6.87 10.50 -10.98
CA VAL A 139 6.22 9.18 -11.11
C VAL A 139 5.69 8.70 -9.76
N LEU A 140 6.51 8.79 -8.72
CA LEU A 140 6.12 8.40 -7.35
C LEU A 140 4.98 9.26 -6.78
N GLN A 141 4.90 10.53 -7.19
CA GLN A 141 3.82 11.43 -6.79
C GLN A 141 2.45 10.95 -7.28
N GLN A 142 2.37 10.31 -8.46
CA GLN A 142 1.12 9.76 -8.97
C GLN A 142 0.58 8.66 -8.05
N ASN A 143 1.45 7.72 -7.61
CA ASN A 143 1.06 6.69 -6.66
C ASN A 143 0.59 7.34 -5.34
N LEU A 144 1.36 8.28 -4.79
CA LEU A 144 0.99 9.00 -3.56
C LEU A 144 -0.38 9.67 -3.65
N ASP A 145 -0.71 10.27 -4.78
CA ASP A 145 -1.99 10.97 -4.97
C ASP A 145 -3.16 9.97 -5.06
N GLU A 146 -2.94 8.82 -5.68
CA GLU A 146 -3.93 7.73 -5.77
C GLU A 146 -4.17 7.10 -4.38
N GLU A 147 -3.12 6.85 -3.57
CA GLU A 147 -3.28 6.34 -2.19
C GLU A 147 -4.08 7.31 -1.29
N LYS A 148 -3.79 8.61 -1.39
CA LYS A 148 -4.57 9.62 -0.65
C LYS A 148 -6.03 9.67 -1.09
N ALA A 149 -6.31 9.49 -2.37
CA ALA A 149 -7.68 9.48 -2.88
C ALA A 149 -8.43 8.23 -2.40
N THR A 150 -7.77 7.07 -2.37
CA THR A 150 -8.32 5.82 -1.84
C THR A 150 -8.63 5.94 -0.35
N ASP A 151 -7.70 6.42 0.47
CA ASP A 151 -7.93 6.64 1.91
C ASP A 151 -9.12 7.58 2.16
N GLN A 152 -9.20 8.69 1.42
CA GLN A 152 -10.33 9.60 1.53
C GLN A 152 -11.66 8.95 1.14
N LYS A 153 -11.68 8.12 0.09
CA LYS A 153 -12.87 7.39 -0.34
C LYS A 153 -13.30 6.36 0.69
N LEU A 154 -12.35 5.64 1.28
CA LEU A 154 -12.64 4.69 2.36
C LEU A 154 -13.23 5.40 3.59
N THR A 155 -12.71 6.56 3.98
CA THR A 155 -13.28 7.38 5.05
C THR A 155 -14.74 7.77 4.76
N GLN A 156 -15.04 8.20 3.54
CA GLN A 156 -16.41 8.54 3.14
C GLN A 156 -17.36 7.33 3.22
N ILE A 157 -16.94 6.16 2.77
CA ILE A 157 -17.73 4.91 2.85
C ILE A 157 -17.95 4.52 4.31
N ALA A 158 -16.91 4.60 5.16
CA ALA A 158 -16.99 4.29 6.58
C ALA A 158 -18.06 5.17 7.29
N GLU A 159 -17.93 6.48 7.16
CA GLU A 159 -18.80 7.46 7.85
C GLU A 159 -20.22 7.49 7.30
N ALA A 160 -20.40 7.31 5.99
CA ALA A 160 -21.72 7.35 5.38
C ALA A 160 -22.56 6.12 5.72
N ARG A 161 -21.95 4.92 5.80
CA ARG A 161 -22.70 3.68 5.92
C ARG A 161 -22.02 2.61 6.79
N VAL A 162 -20.84 2.13 6.43
CA VAL A 162 -20.25 0.89 7.00
C VAL A 162 -20.22 0.92 8.53
N ASN A 163 -19.71 1.99 9.13
CA ASN A 163 -19.65 2.11 10.59
C ASN A 163 -21.03 2.21 11.25
N ARG A 164 -22.05 2.72 10.53
CA ARG A 164 -23.39 2.91 11.09
C ARG A 164 -24.20 1.63 11.17
N VAL A 165 -23.95 0.69 10.29
CA VAL A 165 -24.69 -0.58 10.26
C VAL A 165 -24.01 -1.65 11.11
N ALA A 166 -22.74 -1.50 11.44
CA ALA A 166 -21.96 -2.41 12.28
C ALA A 166 -22.22 -2.25 13.80
N VAL A 167 -23.24 -1.47 14.23
CA VAL A 167 -23.56 -1.18 15.64
C VAL A 167 -24.47 -2.24 16.26
#